data_4e764ab35b36753542eecf2f9bbb62ff
#
_entry.id   4e764ab35b36753542eecf2f9bbb62ff
#
_cell.length_a   1.000
_cell.length_b   1.000
_cell.length_c   1.000
_cell.angle_alpha   90.00
_cell.angle_beta   90.00
_cell.angle_gamma   90.00
#
_symmetry.space_group_name_H-M   'P 1'
#
loop_
_entity.id
_entity.type
_entity.pdbx_description
1 polymer ?
#
loop_
_entity_poly.entity_id
_entity_poly.type
_entity_poly.pdbx_seq_one_letter_code
_entity_poly.pdbx_strand_id
1 'polypeptide(L)'
;MRAWWLAVLLALALTSPAAAAPVAVRFPESSSHGFLVLRGANGDVLAHGEFVQAPKGQRIESRLTFRFKDGSLWDETVTFTQQRVFRLMTYHHVQRGRSFSAATDVAFDRETGRYHARVGDDKPTEDSIELPEDLHNGITGTILKNLAPGASAAGHMLAFTPKPYRLDTTLRAEGKDKFFAGDVARTATRYLLKMELRGVTGVVASILGKDPPQVRYWISTGAAPGFVKFEGPMFLNGPRWRVEMTGPRWER
;
A
#
# COMPACT_ATOMS: atom_id res chain seq x y z
N MET A 1 -33.29 43.36 -40.65
CA MET A 1 -32.19 43.21 -39.70
C MET A 1 -32.53 42.03 -38.81
N ARG A 2 -31.91 40.87 -39.03
CA ARG A 2 -32.15 39.63 -38.27
C ARG A 2 -30.96 39.39 -37.35
N ALA A 3 -31.18 39.48 -36.03
CA ALA A 3 -30.19 39.24 -35.01
C ALA A 3 -30.08 37.71 -34.78
N TRP A 4 -28.90 37.15 -35.00
CA TRP A 4 -28.58 35.76 -34.72
C TRP A 4 -28.03 35.67 -33.29
N TRP A 5 -28.76 35.01 -32.42
CA TRP A 5 -28.30 34.65 -31.08
C TRP A 5 -27.54 33.33 -31.16
N LEU A 6 -26.21 33.37 -31.06
CA LEU A 6 -25.34 32.21 -30.86
C LEU A 6 -25.40 31.82 -29.40
N ALA A 7 -26.11 30.73 -29.10
CA ALA A 7 -26.06 30.07 -27.80
C ALA A 7 -24.79 29.24 -27.71
N VAL A 8 -23.80 29.68 -26.94
CA VAL A 8 -22.61 28.90 -26.57
C VAL A 8 -23.00 28.01 -25.41
N LEU A 9 -23.24 26.73 -25.71
CA LEU A 9 -23.36 25.66 -24.70
C LEU A 9 -21.98 25.35 -24.13
N LEU A 10 -21.68 25.92 -22.96
CA LEU A 10 -20.50 25.59 -22.16
C LEU A 10 -20.75 24.25 -21.50
N ALA A 11 -20.22 23.17 -22.09
CA ALA A 11 -20.23 21.84 -21.49
C ALA A 11 -19.26 21.82 -20.29
N LEU A 12 -19.78 22.05 -19.08
CA LEU A 12 -19.06 21.76 -17.84
C LEU A 12 -18.87 20.23 -17.76
N ALA A 13 -17.68 19.77 -18.04
CA ALA A 13 -17.27 18.42 -17.72
C ALA A 13 -17.25 18.27 -16.19
N LEU A 14 -18.31 17.75 -15.63
CA LEU A 14 -18.39 17.35 -14.25
C LEU A 14 -17.43 16.17 -14.07
N THR A 15 -16.21 16.45 -13.62
CA THR A 15 -15.30 15.40 -13.13
C THR A 15 -15.88 14.89 -11.82
N SER A 16 -16.72 13.86 -11.90
CA SER A 16 -17.15 13.13 -10.71
C SER A 16 -15.91 12.59 -10.01
N PRO A 17 -15.78 12.75 -8.67
CA PRO A 17 -14.73 12.08 -7.94
C PRO A 17 -14.87 10.59 -8.20
N ALA A 18 -13.78 9.93 -8.60
CA ALA A 18 -13.77 8.49 -8.80
C ALA A 18 -14.24 7.85 -7.48
N ALA A 19 -15.39 7.19 -7.51
CA ALA A 19 -15.87 6.43 -6.36
C ALA A 19 -14.83 5.35 -6.04
N ALA A 20 -14.54 5.16 -4.76
CA ALA A 20 -13.68 4.09 -4.30
C ALA A 20 -14.29 2.74 -4.75
N ALA A 21 -13.55 1.97 -5.52
CA ALA A 21 -13.99 0.70 -6.08
C ALA A 21 -12.80 -0.27 -6.19
N PRO A 22 -13.02 -1.56 -6.00
CA PRO A 22 -11.97 -2.56 -6.16
C PRO A 22 -11.33 -2.53 -7.54
N VAL A 23 -10.00 -2.64 -7.61
CA VAL A 23 -9.25 -2.62 -8.87
C VAL A 23 -9.40 -3.95 -9.61
N ALA A 24 -9.68 -3.89 -10.91
CA ALA A 24 -9.82 -5.06 -11.76
C ALA A 24 -8.48 -5.81 -11.93
N VAL A 25 -8.55 -7.13 -11.98
CA VAL A 25 -7.40 -8.00 -12.21
C VAL A 25 -7.01 -7.95 -13.69
N ARG A 26 -5.85 -7.37 -13.98
CA ARG A 26 -5.22 -7.34 -15.31
C ARG A 26 -4.02 -8.28 -15.39
N PHE A 27 -3.30 -8.39 -14.30
CA PHE A 27 -2.13 -9.26 -14.13
C PHE A 27 -2.37 -10.14 -12.90
N PRO A 28 -2.87 -11.36 -13.09
CA PRO A 28 -3.07 -12.30 -11.99
C PRO A 28 -1.76 -12.61 -11.26
N GLU A 29 -1.84 -12.70 -9.95
CA GLU A 29 -0.73 -13.09 -9.11
C GLU A 29 -0.55 -14.61 -9.13
N SER A 30 0.71 -15.05 -9.01
CA SER A 30 1.10 -16.45 -8.94
C SER A 30 2.17 -16.63 -7.86
N SER A 31 2.86 -17.77 -7.86
CA SER A 31 4.00 -17.97 -6.97
C SER A 31 5.10 -16.96 -7.28
N SER A 32 5.60 -16.32 -6.23
CA SER A 32 6.68 -15.34 -6.32
C SER A 32 7.55 -15.41 -5.06
N HIS A 33 8.85 -15.24 -5.25
CA HIS A 33 9.81 -15.17 -4.16
C HIS A 33 10.82 -14.06 -4.47
N GLY A 34 11.05 -13.16 -3.54
CA GLY A 34 11.96 -12.05 -3.71
C GLY A 34 12.66 -11.65 -2.42
N PHE A 35 13.91 -11.20 -2.55
CA PHE A 35 14.69 -10.64 -1.46
C PHE A 35 14.68 -9.12 -1.54
N LEU A 36 14.65 -8.49 -0.38
CA LEU A 36 14.48 -7.06 -0.21
C LEU A 36 15.55 -6.51 0.72
N VAL A 37 15.86 -5.24 0.53
CA VAL A 37 16.70 -4.47 1.44
C VAL A 37 15.91 -3.28 1.92
N LEU A 38 15.88 -3.07 3.24
CA LEU A 38 15.30 -1.89 3.87
C LEU A 38 16.44 -0.96 4.31
N ARG A 39 16.33 0.30 3.90
CA ARG A 39 17.32 1.35 4.17
C ARG A 39 16.69 2.52 4.92
N GLY A 40 17.50 3.13 5.78
CA GLY A 40 17.20 4.42 6.40
C GLY A 40 17.34 5.60 5.43
N ALA A 41 17.01 6.79 5.91
CA ALA A 41 17.09 8.03 5.14
C ALA A 41 18.53 8.36 4.66
N ASN A 42 19.53 7.98 5.43
CA ASN A 42 20.96 8.13 5.10
C ASN A 42 21.51 7.04 4.14
N GLY A 43 20.67 6.07 3.75
CA GLY A 43 21.03 4.97 2.87
C GLY A 43 21.57 3.71 3.56
N ASP A 44 21.78 3.75 4.89
CA ASP A 44 22.25 2.58 5.65
C ASP A 44 21.26 1.43 5.57
N VAL A 45 21.77 0.21 5.42
CA VAL A 45 20.96 -1.00 5.48
C VAL A 45 20.55 -1.27 6.92
N LEU A 46 19.25 -1.19 7.19
CA LEU A 46 18.66 -1.44 8.50
C LEU A 46 18.18 -2.88 8.63
N ALA A 47 17.61 -3.44 7.55
CA ALA A 47 17.06 -4.80 7.56
C ALA A 47 17.22 -5.48 6.21
N HIS A 48 17.22 -6.82 6.24
CA HIS A 48 17.01 -7.66 5.06
C HIS A 48 15.60 -8.24 5.12
N GLY A 49 14.96 -8.29 3.95
CA GLY A 49 13.60 -8.74 3.82
C GLY A 49 13.45 -9.87 2.82
N GLU A 50 12.38 -10.60 3.01
CA GLU A 50 11.94 -11.69 2.16
C GLU A 50 10.46 -11.53 1.88
N PHE A 51 10.08 -11.64 0.63
CA PHE A 51 8.70 -11.69 0.17
C PHE A 51 8.44 -13.06 -0.44
N VAL A 52 7.43 -13.76 0.07
CA VAL A 52 6.99 -15.05 -0.45
C VAL A 52 5.51 -14.94 -0.77
N GLN A 53 5.13 -15.40 -1.95
CA GLN A 53 3.74 -15.45 -2.39
C GLN A 53 3.45 -16.79 -3.03
N ALA A 54 2.30 -17.37 -2.73
CA ALA A 54 1.87 -18.63 -3.30
C ALA A 54 0.34 -18.75 -3.42
N PRO A 55 -0.16 -19.45 -4.44
CA PRO A 55 -1.56 -19.84 -4.51
C PRO A 55 -1.92 -20.78 -3.33
N LYS A 56 -3.08 -20.55 -2.72
CA LYS A 56 -3.65 -21.33 -1.64
C LYS A 56 -5.14 -21.58 -1.91
N GLY A 57 -5.44 -22.60 -2.69
CA GLY A 57 -6.77 -22.84 -3.23
C GLY A 57 -7.19 -21.72 -4.19
N GLN A 58 -8.31 -21.05 -3.89
CA GLN A 58 -8.80 -19.91 -4.70
C GLN A 58 -8.23 -18.56 -4.25
N ARG A 59 -7.33 -18.55 -3.28
CA ARG A 59 -6.69 -17.35 -2.74
C ARG A 59 -5.22 -17.32 -3.09
N ILE A 60 -4.65 -16.14 -2.97
CA ILE A 60 -3.21 -15.94 -2.93
C ILE A 60 -2.86 -15.59 -1.48
N GLU A 61 -1.87 -16.26 -0.94
CA GLU A 61 -1.23 -15.88 0.33
C GLU A 61 0.11 -15.24 0.02
N SER A 62 0.39 -14.08 0.62
CA SER A 62 1.70 -13.45 0.57
C SER A 62 2.17 -13.08 1.96
N ARG A 63 3.48 -13.21 2.18
CA ARG A 63 4.17 -12.85 3.41
C ARG A 63 5.36 -11.98 3.10
N LEU A 64 5.47 -10.87 3.82
CA LEU A 64 6.60 -9.95 3.81
C LEU A 64 7.25 -9.94 5.19
N THR A 65 8.52 -10.32 5.26
CA THR A 65 9.26 -10.33 6.53
C THR A 65 10.50 -9.45 6.40
N PHE A 66 10.76 -8.58 7.37
CA PHE A 66 12.03 -7.87 7.55
C PHE A 66 12.66 -8.24 8.89
N ARG A 67 13.93 -8.65 8.84
CA ARG A 67 14.78 -8.89 10.00
C ARG A 67 15.81 -7.77 10.09
N PHE A 68 15.68 -6.95 11.14
CA PHE A 68 16.53 -5.79 11.35
C PHE A 68 17.85 -6.19 12.01
N LYS A 69 18.90 -5.41 11.78
CA LYS A 69 20.22 -5.62 12.38
C LYS A 69 20.22 -5.51 13.92
N ASP A 70 19.29 -4.76 14.47
CA ASP A 70 19.10 -4.59 15.92
C ASP A 70 18.23 -5.69 16.58
N GLY A 71 17.84 -6.72 15.80
CA GLY A 71 16.97 -7.80 16.25
C GLY A 71 15.47 -7.51 16.14
N SER A 72 15.09 -6.31 15.68
CA SER A 72 13.69 -5.99 15.42
C SER A 72 13.12 -6.84 14.27
N LEU A 73 11.80 -7.04 14.30
CA LEU A 73 11.07 -7.85 13.33
C LEU A 73 9.85 -7.08 12.81
N TRP A 74 9.67 -7.10 11.49
CA TRP A 74 8.43 -6.83 10.77
C TRP A 74 7.98 -8.09 10.07
N ASP A 75 6.75 -8.50 10.28
CA ASP A 75 6.15 -9.68 9.64
C ASP A 75 4.71 -9.37 9.26
N GLU A 76 4.40 -9.43 7.96
CA GLU A 76 3.09 -9.14 7.42
C GLU A 76 2.63 -10.29 6.54
N THR A 77 1.48 -10.87 6.83
CA THR A 77 0.85 -11.93 6.04
C THR A 77 -0.54 -11.50 5.61
N VAL A 78 -0.84 -11.67 4.34
CA VAL A 78 -2.15 -11.37 3.79
C VAL A 78 -2.66 -12.52 2.93
N THR A 79 -3.98 -12.70 2.88
CA THR A 79 -4.63 -13.50 1.85
C THR A 79 -5.63 -12.65 1.08
N PHE A 80 -5.72 -12.87 -0.22
CA PHE A 80 -6.65 -12.16 -1.08
C PHE A 80 -7.18 -13.04 -2.22
N THR A 81 -8.33 -12.68 -2.76
CA THR A 81 -8.86 -13.28 -3.98
C THR A 81 -8.57 -12.37 -5.18
N GLN A 82 -8.54 -12.96 -6.38
CA GLN A 82 -8.25 -12.29 -7.65
C GLN A 82 -9.12 -12.82 -8.80
N GLN A 83 -10.41 -12.94 -8.60
CA GLN A 83 -11.29 -13.44 -9.67
C GLN A 83 -11.52 -12.40 -10.76
N ARG A 84 -12.26 -11.33 -10.48
CA ARG A 84 -12.45 -10.17 -11.36
C ARG A 84 -11.81 -8.91 -10.80
N VAL A 85 -11.79 -8.81 -9.48
CA VAL A 85 -11.17 -7.73 -8.72
C VAL A 85 -10.33 -8.32 -7.60
N PHE A 86 -9.39 -7.54 -7.08
CA PHE A 86 -8.65 -7.92 -5.88
C PHE A 86 -9.51 -7.63 -4.65
N ARG A 87 -9.62 -8.61 -3.77
CA ARG A 87 -10.34 -8.50 -2.52
C ARG A 87 -9.51 -9.07 -1.38
N LEU A 88 -9.12 -8.24 -0.45
CA LEU A 88 -8.36 -8.64 0.73
C LEU A 88 -9.25 -9.44 1.67
N MET A 89 -8.82 -10.63 2.03
CA MET A 89 -9.56 -11.58 2.87
C MET A 89 -9.07 -11.57 4.31
N THR A 90 -7.77 -11.74 4.51
CA THR A 90 -7.15 -11.70 5.82
C THR A 90 -5.92 -10.81 5.82
N TYR A 91 -5.62 -10.25 6.96
CA TYR A 91 -4.42 -9.46 7.22
C TYR A 91 -3.91 -9.80 8.61
N HIS A 92 -2.62 -10.05 8.73
CA HIS A 92 -1.95 -10.18 10.01
C HIS A 92 -0.61 -9.47 9.94
N HIS A 93 -0.36 -8.57 10.87
CA HIS A 93 0.88 -7.81 10.96
C HIS A 93 1.43 -7.83 12.37
N VAL A 94 2.69 -8.20 12.48
CA VAL A 94 3.46 -8.17 13.72
C VAL A 94 4.69 -7.30 13.51
N GLN A 95 4.88 -6.30 14.36
CA GLN A 95 6.13 -5.57 14.49
C GLN A 95 6.58 -5.54 15.94
N ARG A 96 7.90 -5.66 16.17
CA ARG A 96 8.48 -5.61 17.51
C ARG A 96 9.96 -5.26 17.47
N GLY A 97 10.47 -4.69 18.55
CA GLY A 97 11.88 -4.34 18.73
C GLY A 97 12.16 -2.84 18.63
N ARG A 98 13.42 -2.47 18.76
CA ARG A 98 13.86 -1.07 18.96
C ARG A 98 13.66 -0.17 17.73
N SER A 99 13.56 -0.74 16.55
CA SER A 99 13.28 0.02 15.31
C SER A 99 11.86 0.60 15.27
N PHE A 100 10.98 0.22 16.19
CA PHE A 100 9.58 0.63 16.21
C PHE A 100 9.26 1.38 17.51
N SER A 101 8.39 2.40 17.40
CA SER A 101 7.91 3.17 18.55
C SER A 101 7.01 2.35 19.48
N ALA A 102 6.34 1.34 18.95
CA ALA A 102 5.50 0.40 19.70
C ALA A 102 5.51 -0.99 19.05
N ALA A 103 5.46 -2.02 19.88
CA ALA A 103 5.16 -3.35 19.40
C ALA A 103 3.71 -3.39 18.89
N THR A 104 3.44 -4.12 17.81
CA THR A 104 2.11 -4.23 17.23
C THR A 104 1.85 -5.67 16.84
N ASP A 105 0.65 -6.14 17.13
CA ASP A 105 0.13 -7.43 16.70
C ASP A 105 -1.34 -7.22 16.33
N VAL A 106 -1.63 -7.13 15.05
CA VAL A 106 -2.96 -6.77 14.54
C VAL A 106 -3.36 -7.73 13.42
N ALA A 107 -4.60 -8.16 13.46
CA ALA A 107 -5.17 -9.04 12.46
C ALA A 107 -6.63 -8.70 12.18
N PHE A 108 -7.10 -9.02 10.98
CA PHE A 108 -8.51 -9.09 10.68
C PHE A 108 -8.82 -10.21 9.69
N ASP A 109 -10.05 -10.65 9.72
CA ASP A 109 -10.60 -11.67 8.84
C ASP A 109 -11.95 -11.21 8.29
N ARG A 110 -12.07 -11.13 6.98
CA ARG A 110 -13.27 -10.66 6.28
C ARG A 110 -14.44 -11.63 6.40
N GLU A 111 -14.18 -12.93 6.47
CA GLU A 111 -15.26 -13.92 6.51
C GLU A 111 -15.97 -13.92 7.86
N THR A 112 -15.19 -13.73 8.92
CA THR A 112 -15.75 -13.67 10.28
C THR A 112 -16.17 -12.25 10.66
N GLY A 113 -15.70 -11.22 9.94
CA GLY A 113 -15.92 -9.82 10.29
C GLY A 113 -15.27 -9.42 11.62
N ARG A 114 -14.20 -10.11 12.03
CA ARG A 114 -13.54 -9.87 13.33
C ARG A 114 -12.13 -9.31 13.13
N TYR A 115 -11.70 -8.55 14.11
CA TYR A 115 -10.32 -8.11 14.23
C TYR A 115 -9.76 -8.38 15.62
N HIS A 116 -8.43 -8.48 15.68
CA HIS A 116 -7.62 -8.47 16.89
C HIS A 116 -6.60 -7.33 16.77
N ALA A 117 -6.38 -6.58 17.84
CA ALA A 117 -5.37 -5.54 17.85
C ALA A 117 -4.72 -5.41 19.24
N ARG A 118 -3.39 -5.44 19.25
CA ARG A 118 -2.55 -5.06 20.38
C ARG A 118 -1.50 -4.08 19.87
N VAL A 119 -1.43 -2.89 20.46
CA VAL A 119 -0.49 -1.83 20.11
C VAL A 119 0.19 -1.34 21.37
N GLY A 120 1.52 -1.43 21.45
CA GLY A 120 2.29 -1.09 22.64
C GLY A 120 1.96 -2.00 23.82
N ASP A 121 1.80 -1.38 24.97
CA ASP A 121 1.46 -2.03 26.23
C ASP A 121 -0.05 -2.12 26.48
N ASP A 122 -0.86 -1.71 25.50
CA ASP A 122 -2.30 -1.76 25.62
C ASP A 122 -2.81 -3.21 25.71
N LYS A 123 -3.93 -3.38 26.40
CA LYS A 123 -4.62 -4.67 26.43
C LYS A 123 -5.10 -5.01 25.01
N PRO A 124 -4.96 -6.29 24.60
CA PRO A 124 -5.53 -6.73 23.34
C PRO A 124 -7.01 -6.39 23.23
N THR A 125 -7.41 -5.90 22.08
CA THR A 125 -8.82 -5.62 21.75
C THR A 125 -9.26 -6.59 20.66
N GLU A 126 -10.40 -7.22 20.87
CA GLU A 126 -11.08 -8.05 19.86
C GLU A 126 -12.52 -7.57 19.70
N ASP A 127 -12.94 -7.34 18.46
CA ASP A 127 -14.30 -6.88 18.18
C ASP A 127 -14.64 -7.20 16.72
N SER A 128 -15.85 -6.83 16.32
CA SER A 128 -16.30 -6.91 14.95
C SER A 128 -15.92 -5.67 14.15
N ILE A 129 -15.73 -5.85 12.84
CA ILE A 129 -15.42 -4.77 11.90
C ILE A 129 -16.07 -5.03 10.55
N GLU A 130 -16.69 -4.01 9.99
CA GLU A 130 -17.10 -4.01 8.59
C GLU A 130 -15.94 -3.54 7.72
N LEU A 131 -15.48 -4.40 6.81
CA LEU A 131 -14.32 -4.15 5.96
C LEU A 131 -14.76 -3.61 4.58
N PRO A 132 -14.25 -2.44 4.16
CA PRO A 132 -14.46 -1.94 2.79
C PRO A 132 -14.04 -2.96 1.73
N GLU A 133 -14.78 -3.03 0.62
CA GLU A 133 -14.49 -3.96 -0.47
C GLU A 133 -13.14 -3.69 -1.17
N ASP A 134 -12.72 -2.43 -1.19
CA ASP A 134 -11.51 -1.90 -1.81
C ASP A 134 -10.34 -1.72 -0.83
N LEU A 135 -10.41 -2.43 0.31
CA LEU A 135 -9.34 -2.44 1.30
C LEU A 135 -8.06 -3.05 0.72
N HIS A 136 -6.91 -2.38 0.91
CA HIS A 136 -5.66 -2.81 0.27
C HIS A 136 -4.43 -2.86 1.18
N ASN A 137 -4.61 -3.00 2.52
CA ASN A 137 -3.51 -3.29 3.43
C ASN A 137 -2.68 -4.47 2.92
N GLY A 138 -1.36 -4.33 2.88
CA GLY A 138 -0.43 -5.38 2.45
C GLY A 138 -0.47 -5.76 0.95
N ILE A 139 -1.50 -5.35 0.19
CA ILE A 139 -1.61 -5.62 -1.26
C ILE A 139 -1.52 -4.38 -2.15
N THR A 140 -1.09 -3.24 -1.62
CA THR A 140 -0.98 -1.99 -2.39
C THR A 140 -0.11 -2.16 -3.64
N GLY A 141 1.02 -2.88 -3.54
CA GLY A 141 1.87 -3.19 -4.69
C GLY A 141 1.14 -3.98 -5.78
N THR A 142 0.33 -4.96 -5.41
CA THR A 142 -0.53 -5.75 -6.31
C THR A 142 -1.57 -4.87 -6.99
N ILE A 143 -2.24 -3.97 -6.24
CA ILE A 143 -3.19 -3.00 -6.80
C ILE A 143 -2.50 -2.13 -7.85
N LEU A 144 -1.32 -1.57 -7.53
CA LEU A 144 -0.57 -0.68 -8.43
C LEU A 144 -0.11 -1.37 -9.72
N LYS A 145 0.28 -2.65 -9.67
CA LYS A 145 0.59 -3.45 -10.87
C LYS A 145 -0.58 -3.53 -11.84
N ASN A 146 -1.79 -3.42 -11.34
CA ASN A 146 -3.02 -3.62 -12.09
C ASN A 146 -3.71 -2.32 -12.54
N LEU A 147 -3.23 -1.16 -12.12
CA LEU A 147 -3.74 0.12 -12.61
C LEU A 147 -3.44 0.28 -14.10
N ALA A 148 -4.44 0.74 -14.87
CA ALA A 148 -4.23 1.12 -16.25
C ALA A 148 -3.25 2.30 -16.34
N PRO A 149 -2.46 2.43 -17.42
CA PRO A 149 -1.61 3.59 -17.63
C PRO A 149 -2.39 4.89 -17.52
N GLY A 150 -1.90 5.82 -16.68
CA GLY A 150 -2.55 7.12 -16.44
C GLY A 150 -3.77 7.08 -15.52
N ALA A 151 -4.25 5.90 -15.12
CA ALA A 151 -5.37 5.79 -14.20
C ALA A 151 -4.96 6.12 -12.76
N SER A 152 -5.93 6.57 -11.97
CA SER A 152 -5.88 6.65 -10.52
C SER A 152 -6.90 5.70 -9.92
N ALA A 153 -6.70 5.30 -8.66
CA ALA A 153 -7.68 4.56 -7.89
C ALA A 153 -7.85 5.22 -6.53
N ALA A 154 -9.08 5.24 -6.05
CA ALA A 154 -9.40 5.48 -4.66
C ALA A 154 -9.61 4.14 -3.96
N GLY A 155 -9.35 4.08 -2.66
CA GLY A 155 -9.52 2.87 -1.87
C GLY A 155 -9.37 3.16 -0.39
N HIS A 156 -9.26 2.10 0.40
CA HIS A 156 -9.16 2.21 1.84
C HIS A 156 -8.00 1.40 2.40
N MET A 157 -7.48 1.86 3.53
CA MET A 157 -6.60 1.12 4.43
C MET A 157 -7.13 1.19 5.85
N LEU A 158 -6.74 0.24 6.68
CA LEU A 158 -6.94 0.30 8.12
C LEU A 158 -5.62 0.63 8.80
N ALA A 159 -5.65 1.60 9.71
CA ALA A 159 -4.62 1.82 10.71
C ALA A 159 -5.15 1.40 12.09
N PHE A 160 -4.26 0.95 12.96
CA PHE A 160 -4.62 0.46 14.30
C PHE A 160 -3.95 1.31 15.37
N THR A 161 -4.76 1.85 16.32
CA THR A 161 -4.29 2.73 17.43
C THR A 161 -5.22 2.69 18.65
N PRO A 162 -5.30 1.73 19.46
CA PRO A 162 -5.43 0.28 19.33
C PRO A 162 -6.67 -0.19 18.57
N LYS A 163 -7.68 0.69 18.36
CA LYS A 163 -8.85 0.39 17.51
C LYS A 163 -8.51 0.63 16.03
N PRO A 164 -9.16 -0.08 15.11
CA PRO A 164 -9.00 0.15 13.69
C PRO A 164 -9.63 1.48 13.27
N TYR A 165 -8.89 2.25 12.46
CA TYR A 165 -9.37 3.47 11.80
C TYR A 165 -9.28 3.30 10.29
N ARG A 166 -10.35 3.67 9.59
CA ARG A 166 -10.36 3.69 8.14
C ARG A 166 -9.67 4.95 7.62
N LEU A 167 -8.70 4.73 6.75
CA LEU A 167 -8.01 5.76 5.99
C LEU A 167 -8.53 5.72 4.56
N ASP A 168 -8.98 6.85 4.04
CA ASP A 168 -9.23 7.01 2.62
C ASP A 168 -7.89 7.15 1.89
N THR A 169 -7.75 6.51 0.76
CA THR A 169 -6.50 6.51 0.00
C THR A 169 -6.74 6.90 -1.46
N THR A 170 -5.73 7.53 -2.05
CA THR A 170 -5.69 7.78 -3.49
C THR A 170 -4.34 7.32 -4.03
N LEU A 171 -4.38 6.48 -5.06
CA LEU A 171 -3.23 5.96 -5.79
C LEU A 171 -3.17 6.65 -7.15
N ARG A 172 -2.08 7.34 -7.48
CA ARG A 172 -1.92 8.02 -8.77
C ARG A 172 -0.48 7.95 -9.27
N ALA A 173 -0.31 7.86 -10.58
CA ALA A 173 1.01 7.96 -11.19
C ALA A 173 1.55 9.40 -11.09
N GLU A 174 2.85 9.54 -10.76
CA GLU A 174 3.56 10.82 -10.73
C GLU A 174 4.59 10.97 -11.86
N GLY A 175 5.04 9.85 -12.44
CA GLY A 175 6.07 9.87 -13.48
C GLY A 175 6.69 8.50 -13.70
N LYS A 176 7.78 8.49 -14.45
CA LYS A 176 8.55 7.29 -14.75
C LYS A 176 10.03 7.54 -14.43
N ASP A 177 10.67 6.52 -13.86
CA ASP A 177 12.10 6.55 -13.53
C ASP A 177 12.78 5.34 -14.18
N LYS A 178 14.02 5.52 -14.59
CA LYS A 178 14.85 4.42 -15.10
C LYS A 178 15.57 3.71 -13.95
N PHE A 179 15.76 2.42 -14.08
CA PHE A 179 16.58 1.61 -13.20
C PHE A 179 17.25 0.49 -13.98
N PHE A 180 18.26 -0.14 -13.41
CA PHE A 180 18.93 -1.28 -14.00
C PHE A 180 18.63 -2.55 -13.20
N ALA A 181 18.25 -3.61 -13.90
CA ALA A 181 18.19 -4.97 -13.37
C ALA A 181 19.35 -5.76 -13.99
N GLY A 182 20.41 -5.98 -13.22
CA GLY A 182 21.70 -6.35 -13.78
C GLY A 182 22.22 -5.24 -14.70
N ASP A 183 22.52 -5.56 -15.95
CA ASP A 183 22.98 -4.61 -16.98
C ASP A 183 21.85 -4.14 -17.91
N VAL A 184 20.62 -4.58 -17.67
CA VAL A 184 19.47 -4.23 -18.52
C VAL A 184 18.76 -3.00 -17.97
N ALA A 185 18.72 -1.92 -18.77
CA ALA A 185 17.92 -0.73 -18.45
C ALA A 185 16.42 -1.06 -18.47
N ARG A 186 15.71 -0.66 -17.44
CA ARG A 186 14.28 -0.84 -17.25
C ARG A 186 13.64 0.49 -16.85
N THR A 187 12.32 0.55 -16.95
CA THR A 187 11.52 1.70 -16.52
C THR A 187 10.52 1.26 -15.47
N ALA A 188 10.36 2.07 -14.45
CA ALA A 188 9.31 1.92 -13.45
C ALA A 188 8.39 3.15 -13.45
N THR A 189 7.09 2.94 -13.31
CA THR A 189 6.16 4.01 -13.01
C THR A 189 6.23 4.30 -11.50
N ARG A 190 6.43 5.57 -11.17
CA ARG A 190 6.36 6.07 -9.80
C ARG A 190 4.92 6.44 -9.49
N TYR A 191 4.38 5.87 -8.42
CA TYR A 191 3.06 6.14 -7.89
C TYR A 191 3.14 6.83 -6.54
N LEU A 192 2.25 7.79 -6.32
CA LEU A 192 1.98 8.40 -5.02
C LEU A 192 0.76 7.73 -4.40
N LEU A 193 0.90 7.26 -3.17
CA LEU A 193 -0.18 6.93 -2.27
C LEU A 193 -0.41 8.12 -1.34
N LYS A 194 -1.55 8.78 -1.46
CA LYS A 194 -2.06 9.73 -0.48
C LYS A 194 -2.99 9.02 0.49
N MET A 195 -2.89 9.36 1.76
CA MET A 195 -3.78 8.89 2.83
C MET A 195 -4.48 10.10 3.44
N GLU A 196 -5.79 9.99 3.63
CA GLU A 196 -6.61 11.05 4.23
C GLU A 196 -7.46 10.46 5.36
N LEU A 197 -7.58 11.21 6.44
CA LEU A 197 -8.49 10.90 7.54
C LEU A 197 -9.78 11.68 7.33
N ARG A 198 -10.90 11.01 7.11
CA ARG A 198 -12.21 11.64 7.12
C ARG A 198 -12.91 11.45 8.46
N GLY A 199 -13.44 12.54 8.99
CA GLY A 199 -14.40 12.52 10.10
C GLY A 199 -13.81 12.26 11.48
N VAL A 200 -12.49 12.42 11.68
CA VAL A 200 -11.88 12.21 12.99
C VAL A 200 -11.43 13.55 13.58
N THR A 201 -12.12 13.97 14.64
CA THR A 201 -11.73 15.14 15.42
C THR A 201 -10.64 14.79 16.45
N GLY A 202 -9.57 15.56 16.50
CA GLY A 202 -8.63 15.68 17.62
C GLY A 202 -7.50 14.67 17.67
N VAL A 203 -7.72 13.45 18.13
CA VAL A 203 -6.64 12.50 18.48
C VAL A 203 -5.93 11.92 17.25
N VAL A 204 -6.66 11.54 16.22
CA VAL A 204 -6.08 10.89 15.03
C VAL A 204 -5.47 11.92 14.06
N ALA A 205 -6.00 13.15 14.03
CA ALA A 205 -5.37 14.26 13.30
C ALA A 205 -3.98 14.61 13.88
N SER A 206 -3.78 14.44 15.20
CA SER A 206 -2.46 14.62 15.82
C SER A 206 -1.49 13.49 15.51
N ILE A 207 -2.01 12.30 15.17
CA ILE A 207 -1.21 11.10 14.89
C ILE A 207 -0.63 11.13 13.45
N LEU A 208 -1.36 11.69 12.47
CA LEU A 208 -0.85 11.82 11.08
C LEU A 208 -0.08 13.14 10.82
N GLY A 209 -0.08 14.06 11.81
CA GLY A 209 0.53 15.38 11.66
C GLY A 209 -0.23 16.28 10.68
N LYS A 210 0.25 17.53 10.53
CA LYS A 210 -0.36 18.52 9.62
C LYS A 210 -0.20 18.15 8.14
N ASP A 211 0.86 17.39 7.81
CA ASP A 211 1.15 16.92 6.46
C ASP A 211 1.26 15.39 6.48
N PRO A 212 0.27 14.65 5.93
CA PRO A 212 0.36 13.21 5.80
C PRO A 212 1.63 12.82 5.04
N PRO A 213 2.38 11.82 5.51
CA PRO A 213 3.62 11.42 4.87
C PRO A 213 3.37 10.97 3.44
N GLN A 214 4.20 11.46 2.51
CA GLN A 214 4.15 11.02 1.12
C GLN A 214 4.75 9.61 1.01
N VAL A 215 3.94 8.68 0.56
CA VAL A 215 4.35 7.29 0.30
C VAL A 215 4.42 7.06 -1.20
N ARG A 216 5.54 6.55 -1.67
CA ARG A 216 5.78 6.28 -3.09
C ARG A 216 6.13 4.84 -3.35
N TYR A 217 5.61 4.32 -4.45
CA TYR A 217 5.91 3.00 -4.99
C TYR A 217 6.46 3.11 -6.40
N TRP A 218 7.40 2.26 -6.76
CA TRP A 218 7.87 2.07 -8.13
C TRP A 218 7.51 0.67 -8.59
N ILE A 219 6.76 0.63 -9.67
CA ILE A 219 6.32 -0.61 -10.32
C ILE A 219 6.95 -0.66 -11.71
N SER A 220 7.69 -1.72 -12.02
CA SER A 220 8.28 -1.90 -13.35
C SER A 220 7.19 -1.94 -14.41
N THR A 221 7.49 -1.37 -15.59
CA THR A 221 6.59 -1.40 -16.75
C THR A 221 6.90 -2.60 -17.63
N GLY A 222 5.90 -3.04 -18.44
CA GLY A 222 6.06 -4.14 -19.39
C GLY A 222 4.97 -5.19 -19.25
N ALA A 223 5.20 -6.34 -19.88
CA ALA A 223 4.24 -7.45 -19.91
C ALA A 223 4.02 -8.10 -18.54
N ALA A 224 5.02 -8.03 -17.65
CA ALA A 224 4.97 -8.54 -16.30
C ALA A 224 5.41 -7.44 -15.32
N PRO A 225 4.51 -6.51 -14.93
CA PRO A 225 4.85 -5.47 -13.98
C PRO A 225 5.15 -6.07 -12.60
N GLY A 226 6.13 -5.52 -11.90
CA GLY A 226 6.58 -5.99 -10.60
C GLY A 226 6.95 -4.85 -9.67
N PHE A 227 6.93 -5.11 -8.37
CA PHE A 227 7.44 -4.19 -7.37
C PHE A 227 8.94 -3.98 -7.57
N VAL A 228 9.41 -2.74 -7.46
CA VAL A 228 10.83 -2.41 -7.56
C VAL A 228 11.32 -1.67 -6.31
N LYS A 229 10.56 -0.66 -5.87
CA LYS A 229 10.94 0.19 -4.75
C LYS A 229 9.71 0.77 -4.04
N PHE A 230 9.86 1.01 -2.76
CA PHE A 230 8.96 1.77 -1.89
C PHE A 230 9.75 2.85 -1.15
N GLU A 231 9.18 4.03 -0.97
CA GLU A 231 9.69 5.07 -0.07
C GLU A 231 8.56 5.67 0.74
N GLY A 232 8.71 5.66 2.04
CA GLY A 232 7.75 6.22 2.98
C GLY A 232 7.87 5.60 4.36
N PRO A 233 7.03 6.00 5.30
CA PRO A 233 6.87 5.30 6.57
C PRO A 233 6.13 3.98 6.33
N MET A 234 6.60 2.91 6.95
CA MET A 234 5.94 1.60 6.92
C MET A 234 4.88 1.47 8.02
N PHE A 235 4.94 2.30 9.05
CA PHE A 235 3.99 2.34 10.16
C PHE A 235 3.68 3.79 10.54
N LEU A 236 2.64 3.97 11.30
CA LEU A 236 2.15 5.28 11.73
C LEU A 236 3.25 6.03 12.52
N ASN A 237 3.53 7.28 12.13
CA ASN A 237 4.63 8.09 12.67
C ASN A 237 6.03 7.47 12.53
N GLY A 238 6.17 6.43 11.69
CA GLY A 238 7.46 5.83 11.40
C GLY A 238 8.37 6.76 10.59
N PRO A 239 9.68 6.50 10.61
CA PRO A 239 10.62 7.24 9.79
C PRO A 239 10.41 6.90 8.30
N ARG A 240 10.87 7.79 7.44
CA ARG A 240 10.91 7.50 6.01
C ARG A 240 11.98 6.45 5.73
N TRP A 241 11.54 5.28 5.33
CA TRP A 241 12.37 4.17 4.89
C TRP A 241 12.28 3.98 3.39
N ARG A 242 13.27 3.28 2.86
CA ARG A 242 13.30 2.84 1.47
C ARG A 242 13.43 1.32 1.44
N VAL A 243 12.47 0.67 0.80
CA VAL A 243 12.50 -0.77 0.53
C VAL A 243 12.77 -0.97 -0.95
N GLU A 244 13.75 -1.79 -1.27
CA GLU A 244 14.14 -2.10 -2.65
C GLU A 244 14.27 -3.61 -2.82
N MET A 245 13.91 -4.12 -3.99
CA MET A 245 14.34 -5.47 -4.37
C MET A 245 15.86 -5.52 -4.43
N THR A 246 16.43 -6.66 -4.06
CA THR A 246 17.89 -6.86 -4.22
C THR A 246 18.24 -6.95 -5.71
N GLY A 247 19.22 -6.15 -6.14
CA GLY A 247 19.74 -6.16 -7.50
C GLY A 247 19.46 -4.97 -8.40
N PRO A 248 18.35 -4.19 -8.30
CA PRO A 248 18.20 -2.99 -9.12
C PRO A 248 19.21 -1.91 -8.77
N ARG A 249 19.77 -1.26 -9.79
CA ARG A 249 20.59 -0.06 -9.68
C ARG A 249 19.81 1.13 -10.23
N TRP A 250 19.82 2.25 -9.52
CA TRP A 250 19.15 3.49 -9.94
C TRP A 250 20.15 4.44 -10.60
N GLU A 251 19.73 5.13 -11.67
CA GLU A 251 20.48 6.28 -12.19
C GLU A 251 20.47 7.39 -11.11
N ARG A 252 21.63 8.00 -10.88
CA ARG A 252 21.81 9.12 -9.94
C ARG A 252 21.46 10.44 -10.62
#